data_cb61bbce543e640f892e5d2447216f7b
#
_entry.id   cb61bbce543e640f892e5d2447216f7b
#
_cell.length_a   1.000
_cell.length_b   1.000
_cell.length_c   1.000
_cell.angle_alpha   90.00
_cell.angle_beta   90.00
_cell.angle_gamma   90.00
#
_symmetry.space_group_name_H-M   'P 1'
#
loop_
_entity.id
_entity.type
_entity.pdbx_description
1 polymer ?
#
loop_
_entity_poly.entity_id
_entity_poly.type
_entity_poly.pdbx_seq_one_letter_code
_entity_poly.pdbx_strand_id
1 'polypeptide(L)'
;MDTFTKAFQRAHDIDWFAKCGNVYIHAMSFGGLLPTSVNNKNRNFNIMKRVYISLPVREDVELIWNERYLSRRLHQVEIDEEDYQIRRTRYLVHFDEMARRGLYSFDRDLNNESIYHLIVRPKNPFLSNWYRGAMPEIAEGSLTWEGDAECMMHIEIEE
;
A
#
# COMPACT_ATOMS: atom_id res chain seq x y z
N MET A 1 -12.14 -15.53 17.31
CA MET A 1 -11.39 -14.29 17.42
C MET A 1 -10.86 -13.87 16.08
N ASP A 2 -11.09 -12.66 15.74
CA ASP A 2 -11.03 -12.26 14.35
C ASP A 2 -9.92 -11.26 14.03
N THR A 3 -9.05 -11.01 15.00
CA THR A 3 -7.92 -10.10 14.84
C THR A 3 -6.60 -10.83 14.89
N PHE A 4 -5.65 -10.36 14.08
CA PHE A 4 -4.28 -10.86 14.16
C PHE A 4 -3.55 -10.24 15.34
N THR A 5 -2.81 -11.04 16.08
CA THR A 5 -1.93 -10.53 17.13
C THR A 5 -0.77 -9.75 16.54
N LYS A 6 -0.15 -8.86 17.31
CA LYS A 6 1.05 -8.16 16.87
C LYS A 6 2.18 -9.12 16.48
N ALA A 7 2.32 -10.22 17.23
CA ALA A 7 3.32 -11.25 16.91
C ALA A 7 3.06 -11.87 15.54
N PHE A 8 1.80 -12.19 15.22
CA PHE A 8 1.43 -12.72 13.92
C PHE A 8 1.72 -11.71 12.81
N GLN A 9 1.32 -10.45 13.00
CA GLN A 9 1.55 -9.38 12.03
C GLN A 9 3.04 -9.21 11.73
N ARG A 10 3.88 -9.19 12.76
CA ARG A 10 5.33 -9.04 12.62
C ARG A 10 6.00 -10.21 11.90
N ALA A 11 5.38 -11.37 11.93
CA ALA A 11 5.92 -12.59 11.31
C ALA A 11 5.45 -12.79 9.86
N HIS A 12 4.55 -11.98 9.35
CA HIS A 12 3.92 -12.18 8.05
C HIS A 12 3.95 -10.93 7.18
N ASP A 13 4.05 -11.16 5.87
CA ASP A 13 3.82 -10.14 4.87
C ASP A 13 2.36 -10.23 4.43
N ILE A 14 1.60 -9.21 4.75
CA ILE A 14 0.15 -9.19 4.54
C ILE A 14 -0.19 -8.06 3.56
N ASP A 15 -0.81 -8.42 2.44
CA ASP A 15 -1.46 -7.43 1.59
C ASP A 15 -2.77 -7.00 2.25
N TRP A 16 -2.93 -5.71 2.46
CA TRP A 16 -4.17 -5.20 3.03
C TRP A 16 -4.71 -4.02 2.23
N PHE A 17 -6.00 -3.76 2.42
CA PHE A 17 -6.76 -2.79 1.65
C PHE A 17 -7.58 -1.91 2.58
N ALA A 18 -7.69 -0.63 2.22
CA ALA A 18 -8.45 0.33 3.00
C ALA A 18 -8.90 1.48 2.11
N LYS A 19 -9.75 2.33 2.65
CA LYS A 19 -10.19 3.56 2.02
C LYS A 19 -9.86 4.73 2.93
N CYS A 20 -9.37 5.81 2.36
CA CYS A 20 -9.12 7.06 3.06
C CYS A 20 -9.72 8.19 2.22
N GLY A 21 -10.89 8.70 2.62
CA GLY A 21 -11.63 9.63 1.77
C GLY A 21 -11.98 8.99 0.43
N ASN A 22 -11.52 9.59 -0.65
CA ASN A 22 -11.70 9.07 -2.02
C ASN A 22 -10.52 8.23 -2.52
N VAL A 23 -9.54 7.97 -1.66
CA VAL A 23 -8.35 7.21 -2.00
C VAL A 23 -8.54 5.75 -1.61
N TYR A 24 -8.40 4.84 -2.57
CA TYR A 24 -8.41 3.41 -2.34
C TYR A 24 -6.99 2.92 -2.20
N ILE A 25 -6.70 2.25 -1.10
CA ILE A 25 -5.34 1.90 -0.68
C ILE A 25 -5.12 0.40 -0.77
N HIS A 26 -3.99 0.04 -1.34
CA HIS A 26 -3.33 -1.24 -1.18
C HIS A 26 -2.03 -1.01 -0.41
N ALA A 27 -1.71 -1.90 0.53
CA ALA A 27 -0.43 -1.84 1.22
C ALA A 27 0.13 -3.24 1.44
N MET A 28 1.46 -3.34 1.38
CA MET A 28 2.19 -4.54 1.77
C MET A 28 2.79 -4.32 3.15
N SER A 29 2.46 -5.19 4.09
CA SER A 29 2.86 -5.00 5.47
C SER A 29 4.33 -5.32 5.73
N PHE A 30 4.88 -6.29 5.05
CA PHE A 30 6.27 -6.74 5.24
C PHE A 30 6.65 -6.84 6.73
N GLY A 31 5.79 -7.51 7.51
CA GLY A 31 5.96 -7.62 8.96
C GLY A 31 5.59 -6.35 9.75
N GLY A 32 5.05 -5.34 9.11
CA GLY A 32 4.52 -4.16 9.75
C GLY A 32 3.16 -4.41 10.40
N LEU A 33 2.75 -3.47 11.24
CA LEU A 33 1.45 -3.56 11.91
C LEU A 33 0.33 -3.11 10.97
N LEU A 34 -0.83 -3.68 11.19
CA LEU A 34 -2.05 -3.31 10.47
C LEU A 34 -2.77 -2.17 11.21
N PRO A 35 -3.40 -1.24 10.47
CA PRO A 35 -4.31 -0.31 11.12
C PRO A 35 -5.39 -1.06 11.90
N THR A 36 -5.80 -0.51 13.03
CA THR A 36 -6.86 -1.13 13.86
C THR A 36 -8.12 -1.41 13.07
N SER A 37 -8.54 -0.47 12.22
CA SER A 37 -9.73 -0.63 11.37
C SER A 37 -9.61 -1.80 10.39
N VAL A 38 -8.42 -2.03 9.86
CA VAL A 38 -8.14 -3.16 8.95
C VAL A 38 -8.14 -4.47 9.73
N ASN A 39 -7.43 -4.51 10.84
CA ASN A 39 -7.32 -5.72 11.66
C ASN A 39 -8.67 -6.15 12.24
N ASN A 40 -9.54 -5.20 12.59
CA ASN A 40 -10.87 -5.48 13.09
C ASN A 40 -11.81 -6.08 12.03
N LYS A 41 -11.46 -5.98 10.75
CA LYS A 41 -12.24 -6.52 9.62
C LYS A 41 -11.54 -7.68 8.92
N ASN A 42 -10.66 -8.36 9.61
CA ASN A 42 -9.85 -9.42 8.98
C ASN A 42 -10.67 -10.62 8.48
N ARG A 43 -11.90 -10.84 8.97
CA ARG A 43 -12.83 -11.85 8.42
C ARG A 43 -13.07 -11.65 6.93
N ASN A 44 -13.12 -10.40 6.49
CA ASN A 44 -13.39 -10.04 5.11
C ASN A 44 -12.09 -9.88 4.31
N PHE A 45 -10.95 -10.14 4.92
CA PHE A 45 -9.65 -9.91 4.35
C PHE A 45 -9.44 -10.65 3.03
N ASN A 46 -9.73 -11.94 3.03
CA ASN A 46 -9.60 -12.77 1.83
C ASN A 46 -10.62 -12.39 0.74
N ILE A 47 -11.82 -11.99 1.15
CA ILE A 47 -12.86 -11.52 0.22
C ILE A 47 -12.41 -10.23 -0.44
N MET A 48 -11.93 -9.25 0.33
CA MET A 48 -11.41 -7.99 -0.20
C MET A 48 -10.23 -8.22 -1.14
N LYS A 49 -9.29 -9.08 -0.75
CA LYS A 49 -8.16 -9.41 -1.60
C LYS A 49 -8.61 -9.99 -2.94
N ARG A 50 -9.54 -10.94 -2.95
CA ARG A 50 -10.10 -11.50 -4.19
C ARG A 50 -10.78 -10.44 -5.04
N VAL A 51 -11.54 -9.57 -4.40
CA VAL A 51 -12.27 -8.50 -5.08
C VAL A 51 -11.28 -7.55 -5.78
N TYR A 52 -10.28 -7.04 -5.07
CA TYR A 52 -9.33 -6.09 -5.65
C TYR A 52 -8.40 -6.72 -6.68
N ILE A 53 -7.94 -7.94 -6.46
CA ILE A 53 -7.09 -8.66 -7.42
C ILE A 53 -7.88 -8.99 -8.70
N SER A 54 -9.21 -9.13 -8.62
CA SER A 54 -10.06 -9.35 -9.79
C SER A 54 -10.30 -8.10 -10.63
N LEU A 55 -9.97 -6.92 -10.13
CA LEU A 55 -10.05 -5.69 -10.93
C LEU A 55 -9.09 -5.78 -12.11
N PRO A 56 -9.50 -5.28 -13.28
CA PRO A 56 -8.63 -5.33 -14.45
C PRO A 56 -7.37 -4.48 -14.25
N VAL A 57 -6.25 -5.02 -14.67
CA VAL A 57 -4.99 -4.28 -14.80
C VAL A 57 -5.10 -3.47 -16.09
N ARG A 58 -5.20 -2.15 -15.98
CA ARG A 58 -5.41 -1.25 -17.11
C ARG A 58 -4.07 -0.72 -17.60
N GLU A 59 -3.68 -1.14 -18.81
CA GLU A 59 -2.40 -0.74 -19.41
C GLU A 59 -2.35 0.74 -19.81
N ASP A 60 -3.51 1.38 -20.02
CA ASP A 60 -3.63 2.77 -20.41
C ASP A 60 -3.55 3.76 -19.24
N VAL A 61 -3.43 3.26 -18.01
CA VAL A 61 -3.34 4.10 -16.81
C VAL A 61 -1.95 4.73 -16.73
N GLU A 62 -1.92 6.05 -16.65
CA GLU A 62 -0.69 6.78 -16.34
C GLU A 62 -0.39 6.68 -14.86
N LEU A 63 0.83 6.30 -14.51
CA LEU A 63 1.29 6.11 -13.14
C LEU A 63 2.19 7.24 -12.69
N ILE A 64 2.15 7.51 -11.39
CA ILE A 64 3.09 8.43 -10.71
C ILE A 64 3.82 7.63 -9.64
N TRP A 65 5.15 7.58 -9.72
CA TRP A 65 6.00 6.87 -8.77
C TRP A 65 6.61 7.84 -7.77
N ASN A 66 6.77 7.38 -6.56
CA ASN A 66 7.53 8.09 -5.51
C ASN A 66 9.03 7.87 -5.74
N GLU A 67 9.60 8.59 -6.69
CA GLU A 67 10.99 8.42 -7.10
C GLU A 67 11.98 8.67 -5.96
N ARG A 68 11.69 9.64 -5.10
CA ARG A 68 12.53 9.97 -3.97
C ARG A 68 12.64 8.83 -2.98
N TYR A 69 11.52 8.24 -2.62
CA TYR A 69 11.51 7.10 -1.70
C TYR A 69 12.09 5.85 -2.36
N LEU A 70 11.77 5.59 -3.63
CA LEU A 70 12.33 4.46 -4.37
C LEU A 70 13.84 4.52 -4.43
N SER A 71 14.40 5.69 -4.73
CA SER A 71 15.85 5.87 -4.76
C SER A 71 16.46 5.57 -3.39
N ARG A 72 15.90 6.10 -2.33
CA ARG A 72 16.37 5.88 -0.95
C ARG A 72 16.28 4.42 -0.54
N ARG A 73 15.15 3.77 -0.84
CA ARG A 73 14.92 2.37 -0.47
C ARG A 73 15.82 1.39 -1.22
N LEU A 74 16.03 1.62 -2.51
CA LEU A 74 16.73 0.69 -3.39
C LEU A 74 18.24 0.92 -3.43
N HIS A 75 18.74 2.08 -2.95
CA HIS A 75 20.16 2.40 -2.85
C HIS A 75 20.74 2.19 -1.45
N GLN A 76 20.22 1.25 -0.69
CA GLN A 76 20.76 0.96 0.65
C GLN A 76 22.14 0.33 0.61
N VAL A 77 22.47 -0.30 -0.51
CA VAL A 77 23.82 -0.73 -0.85
C VAL A 77 24.24 -0.01 -2.12
N GLU A 78 25.52 0.30 -2.23
CA GLU A 78 26.06 0.91 -3.44
C GLU A 78 25.94 -0.06 -4.60
N ILE A 79 25.19 0.34 -5.62
CA ILE A 79 24.97 -0.45 -6.85
C ILE A 79 25.09 0.47 -8.06
N ASP A 80 25.48 -0.08 -9.21
CA ASP A 80 25.50 0.67 -10.45
C ASP A 80 24.07 0.92 -10.98
N GLU A 81 23.96 1.78 -12.00
CA GLU A 81 22.67 2.18 -12.56
C GLU A 81 21.93 1.00 -13.20
N GLU A 82 22.63 0.10 -13.87
CA GLU A 82 22.01 -1.06 -14.50
C GLU A 82 21.37 -1.99 -13.44
N ASP A 83 22.11 -2.31 -12.39
CA ASP A 83 21.61 -3.13 -11.28
C ASP A 83 20.48 -2.45 -10.54
N TYR A 84 20.54 -1.13 -10.39
CA TYR A 84 19.46 -0.34 -9.82
C TYR A 84 18.16 -0.48 -10.62
N GLN A 85 18.23 -0.37 -11.96
CA GLN A 85 17.05 -0.50 -12.81
C GLN A 85 16.45 -1.91 -12.76
N ILE A 86 17.27 -2.94 -12.71
CA ILE A 86 16.82 -4.33 -12.57
C ILE A 86 16.11 -4.51 -11.22
N ARG A 87 16.69 -4.03 -10.15
CA ARG A 87 16.12 -4.10 -8.80
C ARG A 87 14.81 -3.34 -8.72
N ARG A 88 14.77 -2.13 -9.30
CA ARG A 88 13.58 -1.29 -9.36
C ARG A 88 12.43 -2.00 -10.08
N THR A 89 12.70 -2.57 -11.25
CA THR A 89 11.68 -3.28 -12.03
C THR A 89 11.07 -4.44 -11.24
N ARG A 90 11.90 -5.26 -10.61
CA ARG A 90 11.44 -6.38 -9.78
C ARG A 90 10.62 -5.92 -8.58
N TYR A 91 11.08 -4.88 -7.92
CA TYR A 91 10.40 -4.32 -6.75
C TYR A 91 9.02 -3.78 -7.10
N LEU A 92 8.88 -3.12 -8.25
CA LEU A 92 7.66 -2.42 -8.63
C LEU A 92 6.58 -3.32 -9.24
N VAL A 93 6.87 -4.53 -9.69
CA VAL A 93 5.91 -5.36 -10.43
C VAL A 93 4.55 -5.42 -9.76
N HIS A 94 4.51 -5.78 -8.49
CA HIS A 94 3.26 -5.95 -7.76
C HIS A 94 2.57 -4.60 -7.47
N PHE A 95 3.35 -3.60 -7.07
CA PHE A 95 2.82 -2.25 -6.80
C PHE A 95 2.24 -1.61 -8.05
N ASP A 96 2.93 -1.73 -9.18
CA ASP A 96 2.46 -1.20 -10.46
C ASP A 96 1.15 -1.86 -10.89
N GLU A 97 1.02 -3.17 -10.74
CA GLU A 97 -0.22 -3.88 -11.04
C GLU A 97 -1.38 -3.35 -10.18
N MET A 98 -1.16 -3.13 -8.89
CA MET A 98 -2.18 -2.59 -8.01
C MET A 98 -2.59 -1.17 -8.41
N ALA A 99 -1.61 -0.34 -8.76
CA ALA A 99 -1.89 1.03 -9.22
C ALA A 99 -2.66 1.04 -10.55
N ARG A 100 -2.39 0.11 -11.45
CA ARG A 100 -3.13 -0.05 -12.71
C ARG A 100 -4.56 -0.56 -12.50
N ARG A 101 -4.85 -1.08 -11.32
CA ARG A 101 -6.22 -1.40 -10.89
C ARG A 101 -6.95 -0.20 -10.27
N GLY A 102 -6.22 0.89 -10.00
CA GLY A 102 -6.77 2.12 -9.41
C GLY A 102 -6.43 2.32 -7.94
N LEU A 103 -5.57 1.49 -7.37
CA LEU A 103 -5.19 1.56 -5.97
C LEU A 103 -3.94 2.41 -5.78
N TYR A 104 -3.92 3.18 -4.70
CA TYR A 104 -2.70 3.84 -4.22
C TYR A 104 -1.92 2.78 -3.43
N SER A 105 -0.74 2.41 -3.91
CA SER A 105 0.00 1.27 -3.39
C SER A 105 1.13 1.72 -2.48
N PHE A 106 1.11 1.21 -1.25
CA PHE A 106 2.04 1.57 -0.18
C PHE A 106 2.88 0.38 0.25
N ASP A 107 4.06 0.67 0.76
CA ASP A 107 4.94 -0.30 1.39
C ASP A 107 5.40 0.19 2.75
N ARG A 108 5.63 -0.73 3.66
CA ARG A 108 6.07 -0.43 5.02
C ARG A 108 7.43 0.27 5.03
N ASP A 109 7.59 1.25 5.91
CA ASP A 109 8.89 1.84 6.22
C ASP A 109 9.85 0.78 6.75
N LEU A 110 11.13 0.85 6.35
CA LEU A 110 12.12 -0.17 6.72
C LEU A 110 12.40 -0.24 8.22
N ASN A 111 12.23 0.87 8.92
CA ASN A 111 12.61 1.00 10.32
C ASN A 111 11.43 1.22 11.27
N ASN A 112 10.24 1.50 10.74
CA ASN A 112 9.07 1.78 11.56
C ASN A 112 7.86 0.97 11.09
N GLU A 113 7.41 0.07 11.93
CA GLU A 113 6.32 -0.88 11.62
C GLU A 113 4.93 -0.23 11.53
N SER A 114 4.80 1.04 11.89
CA SER A 114 3.54 1.78 11.85
C SER A 114 3.51 2.87 10.78
N ILE A 115 4.54 2.93 9.94
CA ILE A 115 4.63 3.91 8.84
C ILE A 115 4.70 3.18 7.51
N TYR A 116 3.92 3.68 6.55
CA TYR A 116 3.91 3.21 5.18
C TYR A 116 4.19 4.37 4.23
N HIS A 117 4.90 4.09 3.16
CA HIS A 117 5.19 5.07 2.12
C HIS A 117 4.44 4.74 0.85
N LEU A 118 3.85 5.76 0.22
CA LEU A 118 3.32 5.60 -1.12
C LEU A 118 4.48 5.22 -2.07
N ILE A 119 4.28 4.18 -2.85
CA ILE A 119 5.23 3.72 -3.86
C ILE A 119 4.82 4.22 -5.23
N VAL A 120 3.57 3.99 -5.58
CA VAL A 120 3.01 4.36 -6.88
C VAL A 120 1.50 4.56 -6.75
N ARG A 121 0.96 5.45 -7.59
CA ARG A 121 -0.48 5.68 -7.70
C ARG A 121 -0.90 5.93 -9.14
N PRO A 122 -2.15 5.71 -9.49
CA PRO A 122 -2.66 6.24 -10.75
C PRO A 122 -2.64 7.77 -10.70
N LYS A 123 -2.28 8.40 -11.82
CA LYS A 123 -2.27 9.86 -11.93
C LYS A 123 -3.65 10.45 -11.65
N ASN A 124 -4.67 9.85 -12.23
CA ASN A 124 -6.06 10.24 -12.02
C ASN A 124 -6.82 9.12 -11.34
N PRO A 125 -7.41 9.36 -10.17
CA PRO A 125 -8.23 8.35 -9.51
C PRO A 125 -9.40 7.95 -10.41
N PHE A 126 -9.66 6.65 -10.55
CA PHE A 126 -10.78 6.15 -11.32
C PHE A 126 -11.67 5.13 -10.59
N LEU A 127 -11.25 4.67 -9.41
CA LEU A 127 -12.12 3.88 -8.56
C LEU A 127 -13.07 4.82 -7.82
N SER A 128 -14.33 4.50 -7.86
CA SER A 128 -15.35 5.21 -7.09
C SER A 128 -16.12 4.17 -6.30
N ASN A 129 -16.81 4.54 -5.24
CA ASN A 129 -17.66 3.73 -4.34
C ASN A 129 -18.04 2.31 -4.82
N TRP A 130 -17.06 1.62 -5.32
CA TRP A 130 -17.18 0.38 -6.03
C TRP A 130 -17.46 -0.78 -5.09
N TYR A 131 -16.89 -0.76 -3.91
CA TYR A 131 -17.13 -1.76 -2.88
C TYR A 131 -17.90 -1.14 -1.74
N ARG A 132 -19.18 -1.47 -1.66
CA ARG A 132 -20.05 -0.95 -0.59
C ARG A 132 -19.98 -1.87 0.62
N GLY A 133 -19.81 -1.31 1.78
CA GLY A 133 -20.19 -1.87 3.07
C GLY A 133 -19.05 -2.28 3.99
N ALA A 134 -18.07 -3.06 3.61
CA ALA A 134 -17.14 -3.65 4.59
C ALA A 134 -15.69 -3.14 4.46
N MET A 135 -15.45 -2.09 3.68
CA MET A 135 -14.12 -1.53 3.49
C MET A 135 -13.63 -0.88 4.78
N PRO A 136 -12.46 -1.26 5.30
CA PRO A 136 -11.85 -0.53 6.40
C PRO A 136 -11.56 0.91 5.99
N GLU A 137 -11.85 1.84 6.88
CA GLU A 137 -11.55 3.25 6.66
C GLU A 137 -10.36 3.68 7.51
N ILE A 138 -9.49 4.48 6.90
CA ILE A 138 -8.36 5.13 7.56
C ILE A 138 -8.70 6.61 7.63
N ALA A 139 -8.44 7.21 8.80
CA ALA A 139 -8.67 8.64 9.00
C ALA A 139 -7.82 9.47 8.03
N GLU A 140 -8.41 10.51 7.45
CA GLU A 140 -7.72 11.38 6.47
C GLU A 140 -6.44 11.98 7.04
N GLY A 141 -6.41 12.30 8.33
CA GLY A 141 -5.21 12.80 9.02
C GLY A 141 -4.07 11.78 9.10
N SER A 142 -4.30 10.51 8.77
CA SER A 142 -3.25 9.49 8.74
C SER A 142 -2.34 9.62 7.52
N LEU A 143 -2.78 10.30 6.48
CA LEU A 143 -1.99 10.53 5.27
C LEU A 143 -1.34 11.92 5.31
N THR A 144 -0.03 11.97 5.17
CA THR A 144 0.74 13.21 5.04
C THR A 144 1.33 13.29 3.64
N TRP A 145 0.89 14.27 2.88
CA TRP A 145 1.37 14.51 1.52
C TRP A 145 2.49 15.54 1.52
N GLU A 146 3.62 15.18 0.89
CA GLU A 146 4.77 16.07 0.67
C GLU A 146 4.87 16.53 -0.79
N GLY A 147 3.84 16.26 -1.57
CA GLY A 147 3.75 16.55 -3.00
C GLY A 147 2.87 15.52 -3.68
N ASP A 148 2.78 15.56 -5.01
CA ASP A 148 1.87 14.68 -5.75
C ASP A 148 2.26 13.20 -5.72
N ALA A 149 3.55 12.92 -5.54
CA ALA A 149 4.09 11.56 -5.57
C ALA A 149 4.57 11.06 -4.21
N GLU A 150 4.60 11.91 -3.19
CA GLU A 150 5.14 11.57 -1.88
C GLU A 150 4.03 11.61 -0.83
N CYS A 151 3.79 10.47 -0.20
CA CYS A 151 2.82 10.36 0.87
C CYS A 151 3.30 9.37 1.91
N MET A 152 3.21 9.75 3.17
CA MET A 152 3.42 8.86 4.30
C MET A 152 2.09 8.60 4.98
N MET A 153 1.87 7.34 5.34
CA MET A 153 0.71 6.92 6.11
C MET A 153 1.16 6.50 7.50
N HIS A 154 0.63 7.18 8.50
CA HIS A 154 0.82 6.84 9.91
C HIS A 154 -0.42 6.08 10.37
N ILE A 155 -0.27 4.80 10.65
CA ILE A 155 -1.41 3.98 11.04
C ILE A 155 -1.67 4.09 12.54
N GLU A 156 -2.94 4.05 12.91
CA GLU A 156 -3.34 3.89 14.29
C GLU A 156 -3.25 2.42 14.68
N ILE A 157 -2.60 2.17 15.80
CA ILE A 157 -2.40 0.84 16.34
C ILE A 157 -3.13 0.75 17.66
N GLU A 158 -3.85 -0.33 17.86
CA GLU A 158 -4.45 -0.64 19.14
C GLU A 158 -3.34 -1.01 20.15
N GLU A 159 -3.32 -0.31 21.25
CA GLU A 159 -2.36 -0.57 22.34
C GLU A 159 -2.74 -1.81 23.16
#